data_cc581489ada739bffd637be2fcabc70a
#
_entry.id   cc581489ada739bffd637be2fcabc70a
#
_cell.length_a   1.000
_cell.length_b   1.000
_cell.length_c   1.000
_cell.angle_alpha   90.00
_cell.angle_beta   90.00
_cell.angle_gamma   90.00
#
_symmetry.space_group_name_H-M   'P 1'
#
loop_
_entity.id
_entity.type
_entity.pdbx_description
1 polymer ?
#
loop_
_entity_poly.entity_id
_entity_poly.type
_entity_poly.pdbx_seq_one_letter_code
_entity_poly.pdbx_strand_id
1 'polypeptide(L)' 'SVVEPGDVDGDSTVSTKDLMIVLYGVSGRNTLTDEQVQAADIDGDGKVSVSDLTRILYYVSGRNTTL' A
#
# COMPACT_ATOMS: atom_id res chain seq x y z
N SER A 1 -2.33 -0.44 -17.48
CA SER A 1 -3.23 -0.42 -16.32
C SER A 1 -2.91 0.77 -15.42
N VAL A 2 -3.93 1.27 -14.74
CA VAL A 2 -3.78 2.41 -13.85
C VAL A 2 -3.41 1.90 -12.46
N VAL A 3 -2.34 2.46 -11.91
CA VAL A 3 -1.94 2.17 -10.53
C VAL A 3 -2.58 3.22 -9.63
N GLU A 4 -3.43 2.78 -8.71
CA GLU A 4 -4.06 3.67 -7.73
C GLU A 4 -3.31 3.59 -6.40
N PRO A 5 -3.01 4.74 -5.77
CA PRO A 5 -2.32 4.72 -4.48
C PRO A 5 -3.08 3.91 -3.45
N GLY A 6 -2.40 2.95 -2.84
CA GLY A 6 -2.97 2.08 -1.83
C GLY A 6 -3.69 0.84 -2.34
N ASP A 7 -4.03 0.79 -3.63
CA ASP A 7 -4.69 -0.37 -4.23
C ASP A 7 -3.64 -1.36 -4.72
N VAL A 8 -3.08 -2.11 -3.79
CA VAL A 8 -1.93 -2.98 -4.04
C VAL A 8 -2.35 -4.27 -4.73
N ASP A 9 -3.56 -4.75 -4.49
CA ASP A 9 -4.05 -6.00 -5.08
C ASP A 9 -4.79 -5.80 -6.41
N GLY A 10 -5.00 -4.56 -6.82
CA GLY A 10 -5.61 -4.26 -8.11
C GLY A 10 -7.11 -4.49 -8.21
N ASP A 11 -7.80 -4.49 -7.08
CA ASP A 11 -9.26 -4.74 -7.06
C ASP A 11 -10.09 -3.45 -7.11
N SER A 12 -9.44 -2.31 -7.30
CA SER A 12 -10.03 -0.97 -7.35
C SER A 12 -10.56 -0.48 -6.00
N THR A 13 -10.17 -1.14 -4.91
CA THR A 13 -10.57 -0.75 -3.55
C THR A 13 -9.37 -0.85 -2.62
N VAL A 14 -9.15 0.19 -1.83
CA VAL A 14 -8.13 0.18 -0.77
C VAL A 14 -8.78 -0.36 0.50
N SER A 15 -8.30 -1.51 0.95
CA SER A 15 -8.89 -2.21 2.10
C SER A 15 -7.81 -2.89 2.93
N THR A 16 -8.24 -3.68 3.92
CA THR A 16 -7.31 -4.44 4.76
C THR A 16 -6.51 -5.46 3.97
N LYS A 17 -7.01 -5.95 2.83
CA LYS A 17 -6.23 -6.84 1.96
C LYS A 17 -4.97 -6.15 1.46
N ASP A 18 -5.10 -4.91 1.00
CA ASP A 18 -3.95 -4.12 0.56
C ASP A 18 -2.98 -3.89 1.71
N LEU A 19 -3.51 -3.55 2.86
CA LEU A 19 -2.71 -3.33 4.07
C LEU A 19 -1.90 -4.58 4.42
N MET A 20 -2.50 -5.76 4.35
CA MET A 20 -1.81 -7.01 4.65
C MET A 20 -0.71 -7.32 3.64
N ILE A 21 -0.96 -7.07 2.36
CA ILE A 21 0.05 -7.27 1.32
C ILE A 21 1.25 -6.37 1.58
N VAL A 22 1.02 -5.12 1.91
CA VAL A 22 2.08 -4.17 2.23
C VAL A 22 2.83 -4.62 3.48
N LEU A 23 2.12 -5.07 4.51
CA LEU A 23 2.72 -5.56 5.74
C LEU A 23 3.67 -6.72 5.44
N TYR A 24 3.24 -7.69 4.64
CA TYR A 24 4.08 -8.83 4.29
C TYR A 24 5.27 -8.40 3.43
N GLY A 25 5.09 -7.44 2.56
CA GLY A 25 6.19 -6.89 1.76
C GLY A 25 7.23 -6.19 2.63
N VAL A 26 6.78 -5.38 3.59
CA VAL A 26 7.67 -4.67 4.52
C VAL A 26 8.40 -5.63 5.44
N SER A 27 7.72 -6.70 5.89
CA SER A 27 8.31 -7.68 6.79
C SER A 27 9.23 -8.67 6.09
N GLY A 28 9.28 -8.66 4.74
CA GLY A 28 10.12 -9.57 3.96
C GLY A 28 9.50 -10.92 3.68
N ARG A 29 8.24 -11.13 4.01
CA ARG A 29 7.55 -12.41 3.76
C ARG A 29 7.15 -12.60 2.31
N ASN A 30 6.85 -11.50 1.64
CA ASN A 30 6.49 -11.48 0.23
C ASN A 30 7.37 -10.50 -0.52
N THR A 31 7.60 -10.80 -1.80
CA THR A 31 8.24 -9.84 -2.71
C THR A 31 7.14 -9.13 -3.48
N LEU A 32 7.07 -7.82 -3.38
CA LEU A 32 6.10 -7.01 -4.11
C LEU A 32 6.55 -6.85 -5.56
N THR A 33 5.58 -6.87 -6.49
CA THR A 33 5.86 -6.54 -7.89
C THR A 33 6.12 -5.04 -8.03
N ASP A 34 6.66 -4.63 -9.18
CA ASP A 34 6.90 -3.21 -9.44
C ASP A 34 5.61 -2.39 -9.35
N GLU A 35 4.51 -2.92 -9.88
CA GLU A 35 3.21 -2.26 -9.77
C GLU A 35 2.74 -2.16 -8.32
N GLN A 36 2.95 -3.21 -7.54
CA GLN A 36 2.58 -3.21 -6.13
C GLN A 36 3.43 -2.21 -5.35
N VAL A 37 4.71 -2.11 -5.66
CA VAL A 37 5.57 -1.10 -5.03
C VAL A 37 5.07 0.30 -5.35
N GLN A 38 4.72 0.57 -6.60
CA GLN A 38 4.19 1.88 -6.98
C GLN A 38 2.89 2.20 -6.25
N ALA A 39 2.00 1.23 -6.12
CA ALA A 39 0.73 1.44 -5.41
C ALA A 39 0.93 1.62 -3.92
N ALA A 40 1.91 0.95 -3.33
CA ALA A 40 2.15 0.98 -1.89
C ALA A 40 3.06 2.13 -1.46
N ASP A 41 3.86 2.68 -2.38
CA ASP A 41 4.79 3.78 -2.08
C ASP A 41 4.03 5.11 -2.03
N ILE A 42 3.35 5.34 -0.91
CA ILE A 42 2.45 6.49 -0.76
C ILE A 42 3.23 7.79 -0.66
N ASP A 43 4.40 7.77 -0.01
CA ASP A 43 5.20 8.99 0.17
C ASP A 43 6.12 9.31 -1.02
N GLY A 44 6.21 8.41 -1.99
CA GLY A 44 6.96 8.66 -3.21
C GLY A 44 8.48 8.62 -3.04
N ASP A 45 9.00 7.92 -2.03
CA ASP A 45 10.43 7.86 -1.79
C ASP A 45 11.14 6.75 -2.56
N GLY A 46 10.41 5.97 -3.35
CA GLY A 46 10.94 4.85 -4.12
C GLY A 46 11.00 3.54 -3.38
N LYS A 47 10.55 3.50 -2.14
CA LYS A 47 10.57 2.29 -1.31
C LYS A 47 9.28 2.16 -0.53
N VAL A 48 8.88 0.92 -0.28
CA VAL A 48 7.74 0.61 0.58
C VAL A 48 8.26 0.33 1.98
N SER A 49 7.81 1.11 2.95
CA SER A 49 8.30 1.04 4.33
C SER A 49 7.13 1.13 5.31
N VAL A 50 7.47 1.12 6.61
CA VAL A 50 6.47 1.26 7.67
C VAL A 50 5.70 2.58 7.57
N SER A 51 6.34 3.64 7.07
CA SER A 51 5.66 4.92 6.84
C SER A 51 4.49 4.75 5.87
N ASP A 52 4.72 4.05 4.76
CA ASP A 52 3.65 3.78 3.78
C ASP A 52 2.56 2.91 4.38
N LEU A 53 2.95 1.87 5.11
CA LEU A 53 2.02 0.99 5.79
C LEU A 53 1.13 1.77 6.75
N THR A 54 1.71 2.68 7.52
CA THR A 54 0.96 3.52 8.48
C THR A 54 -0.04 4.42 7.76
N ARG A 55 0.34 5.00 6.64
CA ARG A 55 -0.56 5.86 5.86
C ARG A 55 -1.76 5.06 5.34
N ILE A 56 -1.51 3.87 4.81
CA ILE A 56 -2.57 3.00 4.32
C ILE A 56 -3.46 2.57 5.48
N LEU A 57 -2.89 2.24 6.62
CA LEU A 57 -3.65 1.88 7.81
C LEU A 57 -4.61 3.00 8.23
N TYR A 58 -4.14 4.24 8.26
CA TYR A 58 -4.97 5.37 8.65
C TYR A 58 -6.08 5.61 7.63
N TYR A 59 -5.80 5.42 6.36
CA TYR A 59 -6.81 5.56 5.32
C TYR A 59 -7.88 4.48 5.47
N VAL A 60 -7.48 3.23 5.64
CA VAL A 60 -8.42 2.10 5.78
C VAL A 60 -9.24 2.22 7.06
N SER A 61 -8.66 2.75 8.13
CA SER A 61 -9.36 2.93 9.40
C SER A 61 -10.28 4.15 9.41
N GLY A 62 -10.25 4.97 8.37
CA GLY A 62 -11.09 6.15 8.26
C GLY A 62 -10.52 7.41 8.90
N ARG A 63 -9.28 7.38 9.38
CA ARG A 63 -8.64 8.56 9.99
C ARG A 63 -8.22 9.58 8.95
N ASN A 64 -7.77 9.10 7.79
CA ASN A 64 -7.42 9.95 6.65
C ASN A 64 -8.40 9.69 5.52
N THR A 65 -8.74 10.72 4.77
CA THR A 65 -9.66 10.62 3.64
C THR A 65 -8.94 10.56 2.30
N THR A 66 -7.62 10.76 2.30
CA THR A 66 -6.79 10.69 1.09
C THR A 66 -5.46 10.02 1.40
N LEU A 67 -4.87 9.47 0.37
CA LEU A 67 -3.52 8.93 0.43
C LEU A 67 -2.52 9.82 -0.25
#